data_29deb706818ef28780ea20222cc2c400
#
_entry.id   29deb706818ef28780ea20222cc2c400
#
_cell.length_a   1.000
_cell.length_b   1.000
_cell.length_c   1.000
_cell.angle_alpha   90.00
_cell.angle_beta   90.00
_cell.angle_gamma   90.00
#
_symmetry.space_group_name_H-M   'P 1'
#
loop_
_entity.id
_entity.type
_entity.pdbx_description
1 polymer ?
#
loop_
_entity_poly.entity_id
_entity_poly.type
_entity_poly.pdbx_seq_one_letter_code
_entity_poly.pdbx_strand_id
1 'polypeptide(L)'
;MGDLLLQKTYTIDFLSKKRVKNNGDMPQYYVESNHEPIVSRETFMLVQEEIARRGMLRDCQGRRRGYSSKYCMTGITYCANCNERYKRIIWNIHGRKTPVWRCSSRLHDHNSCSARSIHEDKLQKAFVAALNQMIGDSGEYLQILQDNLEEALTVGKSANILKIDEQLRKLQQELTIRTENHQGYDDIAEEIFRLKEQREQLMMDETTRSDYKERINDLKKFIATSDHSITEYDETLARHMLSKITIFDDHIVFAFKSGVIVSVEM
;
A
#
# COMPACT_ATOMS: atom_id res chain seq x y z
N MET A 1 16.04 -2.61 8.62
CA MET A 1 15.66 -2.58 10.04
C MET A 1 16.60 -3.51 10.78
N GLY A 2 16.95 -3.19 12.01
CA GLY A 2 17.80 -4.03 12.88
C GLY A 2 17.00 -5.05 13.71
N ASP A 3 15.79 -5.40 13.29
CA ASP A 3 14.86 -6.19 14.06
C ASP A 3 15.00 -7.69 13.75
N LEU A 4 14.73 -8.52 14.73
CA LEU A 4 14.82 -9.98 14.62
C LEU A 4 13.48 -10.62 14.97
N LEU A 5 12.99 -11.50 14.10
CA LEU A 5 11.87 -12.39 14.39
C LEU A 5 12.40 -13.80 14.65
N LEU A 6 12.25 -14.26 15.88
CA LEU A 6 12.62 -15.61 16.32
C LEU A 6 11.51 -16.61 16.02
N GLN A 7 11.87 -17.88 15.91
CA GLN A 7 10.94 -19.00 15.68
C GLN A 7 10.08 -18.87 14.40
N LYS A 8 10.64 -18.32 13.32
CA LYS A 8 10.02 -18.34 11.98
C LYS A 8 9.75 -19.76 11.46
N THR A 9 10.55 -20.70 11.91
CA THR A 9 10.44 -22.12 11.56
C THR A 9 10.62 -22.96 12.81
N TYR A 10 9.96 -24.13 12.86
CA TYR A 10 10.15 -25.11 13.92
C TYR A 10 10.28 -26.51 13.34
N THR A 11 10.76 -27.45 14.13
CA THR A 11 10.91 -28.85 13.75
C THR A 11 9.72 -29.61 14.30
N ILE A 12 8.93 -30.25 13.44
CA ILE A 12 7.71 -31.00 13.84
C ILE A 12 8.10 -32.19 14.69
N ASP A 13 9.12 -32.96 14.26
CA ASP A 13 9.53 -34.21 14.87
C ASP A 13 11.05 -34.26 14.96
N PHE A 14 11.53 -34.64 16.13
CA PHE A 14 12.95 -34.78 16.43
C PHE A 14 13.66 -35.85 15.56
N LEU A 15 12.95 -36.88 15.19
CA LEU A 15 13.52 -37.99 14.39
C LEU A 15 13.68 -37.60 12.92
N SER A 16 12.65 -36.97 12.33
CA SER A 16 12.67 -36.58 10.92
C SER A 16 13.48 -35.28 10.67
N LYS A 17 13.70 -34.46 11.70
CA LYS A 17 14.34 -33.15 11.63
C LYS A 17 13.74 -32.20 10.57
N LYS A 18 12.51 -32.47 10.12
CA LYS A 18 11.83 -31.68 9.09
C LYS A 18 11.45 -30.34 9.64
N ARG A 19 12.03 -29.29 9.06
CA ARG A 19 11.68 -27.90 9.36
C ARG A 19 10.46 -27.46 8.61
N VAL A 20 9.51 -26.83 9.31
CA VAL A 20 8.28 -26.25 8.75
C VAL A 20 8.20 -24.79 9.14
N LYS A 21 7.58 -23.99 8.29
CA LYS A 21 7.31 -22.59 8.58
C LYS A 21 6.32 -22.50 9.74
N ASN A 22 6.62 -21.67 10.72
CA ASN A 22 5.72 -21.40 11.83
C ASN A 22 4.63 -20.41 11.35
N ASN A 23 3.41 -20.90 11.23
CA ASN A 23 2.25 -20.09 10.86
C ASN A 23 1.36 -19.77 12.07
N GLY A 24 1.91 -19.85 13.29
CA GLY A 24 1.18 -19.64 14.54
C GLY A 24 1.16 -20.87 15.46
N ASP A 25 1.70 -22.03 15.00
CA ASP A 25 1.73 -23.27 15.78
C ASP A 25 2.62 -23.16 17.04
N MET A 26 3.65 -22.29 16.95
CA MET A 26 4.58 -22.04 18.06
C MET A 26 4.71 -20.54 18.31
N PRO A 27 4.94 -20.09 19.57
CA PRO A 27 5.14 -18.68 19.88
C PRO A 27 6.29 -18.09 19.07
N GLN A 28 6.06 -16.92 18.47
CA GLN A 28 7.09 -16.15 17.78
C GLN A 28 7.45 -14.94 18.64
N TYR A 29 8.73 -14.59 18.66
CA TYR A 29 9.23 -13.45 19.41
C TYR A 29 9.84 -12.44 18.47
N TYR A 30 9.35 -11.21 18.52
CA TYR A 30 9.87 -10.08 17.77
C TYR A 30 10.74 -9.23 18.69
N VAL A 31 11.99 -9.02 18.28
CA VAL A 31 12.98 -8.22 19.02
C VAL A 31 13.32 -7.01 18.16
N GLU A 32 12.98 -5.83 18.63
CA GLU A 32 13.30 -4.57 17.96
C GLU A 32 14.77 -4.20 18.22
N SER A 33 15.40 -3.59 17.21
CA SER A 33 16.78 -3.06 17.29
C SER A 33 17.80 -4.08 17.82
N ASN A 34 17.68 -5.34 17.42
CA ASN A 34 18.59 -6.42 17.85
C ASN A 34 20.03 -6.23 17.31
N HIS A 35 20.18 -5.53 16.20
CA HIS A 35 21.46 -5.21 15.58
C HIS A 35 21.40 -3.88 14.85
N GLU A 36 22.57 -3.32 14.53
CA GLU A 36 22.64 -2.08 13.74
C GLU A 36 21.95 -2.25 12.38
N PRO A 37 21.04 -1.34 11.99
CA PRO A 37 20.30 -1.47 10.75
C PRO A 37 21.17 -1.17 9.53
N ILE A 38 21.19 -2.08 8.55
CA ILE A 38 21.89 -1.90 7.25
C ILE A 38 21.19 -0.84 6.40
N VAL A 39 19.84 -0.77 6.49
CA VAL A 39 19.01 0.21 5.80
C VAL A 39 18.09 0.89 6.81
N SER A 40 17.72 2.15 6.55
CA SER A 40 16.79 2.87 7.40
C SER A 40 15.41 2.17 7.42
N ARG A 41 14.63 2.40 8.49
CA ARG A 41 13.27 1.86 8.61
C ARG A 41 12.38 2.33 7.47
N GLU A 42 12.49 3.59 7.09
CA GLU A 42 11.75 4.20 5.97
C GLU A 42 12.05 3.49 4.64
N THR A 43 13.33 3.31 4.30
CA THR A 43 13.74 2.60 3.09
C THR A 43 13.22 1.16 3.07
N PHE A 44 13.26 0.47 4.22
CA PHE A 44 12.73 -0.89 4.33
C PHE A 44 11.23 -0.93 4.08
N MET A 45 10.46 -0.03 4.69
CA MET A 45 9.00 0.05 4.51
C MET A 45 8.62 0.36 3.06
N LEU A 46 9.29 1.32 2.42
CA LEU A 46 9.09 1.63 1.00
C LEU A 46 9.33 0.40 0.10
N VAL A 47 10.37 -0.39 0.41
CA VAL A 47 10.66 -1.63 -0.32
C VAL A 47 9.56 -2.67 -0.10
N GLN A 48 9.06 -2.83 1.13
CA GLN A 48 7.96 -3.76 1.42
C GLN A 48 6.66 -3.37 0.70
N GLU A 49 6.32 -2.08 0.68
CA GLU A 49 5.18 -1.57 -0.10
C GLU A 49 5.32 -1.88 -1.59
N GLU A 50 6.49 -1.65 -2.14
CA GLU A 50 6.75 -1.92 -3.56
C GLU A 50 6.67 -3.43 -3.88
N ILE A 51 7.14 -4.30 -2.98
CA ILE A 51 7.00 -5.75 -3.10
C ILE A 51 5.52 -6.16 -3.06
N ALA A 52 4.77 -5.61 -2.11
CA ALA A 52 3.33 -5.87 -1.98
C ALA A 52 2.57 -5.38 -3.23
N ARG A 53 2.85 -4.16 -3.68
CA ARG A 53 2.28 -3.58 -4.92
C ARG A 53 2.54 -4.48 -6.13
N ARG A 54 3.77 -4.94 -6.30
CA ARG A 54 4.13 -5.87 -7.40
C ARG A 54 3.43 -7.22 -7.26
N GLY A 55 3.25 -7.71 -6.05
CA GLY A 55 2.54 -8.95 -5.77
C GLY A 55 1.05 -8.90 -6.13
N MET A 56 0.42 -7.73 -6.03
CA MET A 56 -0.98 -7.49 -6.38
C MET A 56 -1.22 -7.30 -7.88
N LEU A 57 -0.16 -7.09 -8.68
CA LEU A 57 -0.27 -6.91 -10.12
C LEU A 57 -0.60 -8.25 -10.80
N ARG A 58 -1.89 -8.49 -11.02
CA ARG A 58 -2.40 -9.68 -11.72
C ARG A 58 -3.06 -9.26 -13.03
N ASP A 59 -3.04 -10.16 -14.02
CA ASP A 59 -3.84 -9.99 -15.24
C ASP A 59 -5.31 -10.33 -14.98
N CYS A 60 -6.16 -10.10 -16.00
CA CYS A 60 -7.58 -10.46 -15.98
C CYS A 60 -7.83 -11.97 -15.73
N GLN A 61 -6.81 -12.81 -15.89
CA GLN A 61 -6.83 -14.26 -15.62
C GLN A 61 -6.22 -14.62 -14.26
N GLY A 62 -5.89 -13.63 -13.42
CA GLY A 62 -5.31 -13.83 -12.09
C GLY A 62 -3.85 -14.24 -12.06
N ARG A 63 -3.16 -14.29 -13.20
CA ARG A 63 -1.73 -14.65 -13.30
C ARG A 63 -0.86 -13.47 -12.88
N ARG A 64 0.22 -13.75 -12.16
CA ARG A 64 1.23 -12.71 -11.87
C ARG A 64 1.88 -12.24 -13.17
N ARG A 65 1.71 -10.96 -13.50
CA ARG A 65 2.46 -10.33 -14.59
C ARG A 65 3.63 -9.55 -14.02
N GLY A 66 4.83 -9.86 -14.52
CA GLY A 66 6.01 -9.03 -14.29
C GLY A 66 5.90 -7.73 -15.10
N TYR A 67 5.39 -6.67 -14.49
CA TYR A 67 5.51 -5.34 -15.09
C TYR A 67 6.89 -4.78 -14.75
N SER A 68 7.50 -4.08 -15.72
CA SER A 68 8.71 -3.33 -15.45
C SER A 68 8.44 -2.28 -14.39
N SER A 69 9.16 -2.30 -13.29
CA SER A 69 9.09 -1.29 -12.24
C SER A 69 9.90 -0.04 -12.55
N LYS A 70 10.50 0.01 -13.75
CA LYS A 70 11.35 1.12 -14.16
C LYS A 70 10.60 2.46 -14.14
N TYR A 71 9.33 2.47 -14.57
CA TYR A 71 8.50 3.68 -14.64
C TYR A 71 7.40 3.64 -13.58
N CYS A 72 7.26 4.69 -12.78
CA CYS A 72 6.32 4.73 -11.65
C CYS A 72 4.86 4.61 -12.09
N MET A 73 4.51 5.18 -13.24
CA MET A 73 3.14 5.16 -13.78
C MET A 73 2.75 3.78 -14.33
N THR A 74 3.71 2.85 -14.49
CA THR A 74 3.42 1.49 -14.96
C THR A 74 2.63 0.72 -13.92
N GLY A 75 1.51 0.13 -14.33
CA GLY A 75 0.67 -0.70 -13.47
C GLY A 75 -0.34 0.07 -12.63
N ILE A 76 -0.24 1.40 -12.53
CA ILE A 76 -1.19 2.27 -11.81
C ILE A 76 -2.04 3.13 -12.75
N THR A 77 -1.79 3.09 -14.06
CA THR A 77 -2.53 3.87 -15.07
C THR A 77 -3.63 3.01 -15.71
N TYR A 78 -4.86 3.46 -15.59
CA TYR A 78 -6.08 2.75 -16.02
C TYR A 78 -6.85 3.53 -17.06
N CYS A 79 -7.60 2.81 -17.87
CA CYS A 79 -8.52 3.34 -18.86
C CYS A 79 -9.90 3.57 -18.23
N ALA A 80 -10.48 4.75 -18.39
CA ALA A 80 -11.82 5.03 -17.90
C ALA A 80 -12.90 4.22 -18.66
N ASN A 81 -12.70 3.94 -19.98
CA ASN A 81 -13.70 3.30 -20.82
C ASN A 81 -13.84 1.79 -20.55
N CYS A 82 -12.73 1.07 -20.31
CA CYS A 82 -12.76 -0.39 -20.14
C CYS A 82 -12.13 -0.87 -18.81
N ASN A 83 -11.68 0.04 -17.96
CA ASN A 83 -11.00 -0.20 -16.69
C ASN A 83 -9.73 -1.09 -16.77
N GLU A 84 -9.23 -1.34 -17.99
CA GLU A 84 -7.98 -2.03 -18.22
C GLU A 84 -6.78 -1.07 -18.07
N ARG A 85 -5.61 -1.65 -17.87
CA ARG A 85 -4.39 -0.86 -17.66
C ARG A 85 -3.84 -0.32 -18.97
N TYR A 86 -3.28 0.87 -18.89
CA TYR A 86 -2.42 1.38 -19.94
C TYR A 86 -1.04 0.73 -19.87
N LYS A 87 -0.47 0.44 -21.05
CA LYS A 87 0.90 -0.05 -21.21
C LYS A 87 1.75 1.02 -21.89
N ARG A 88 2.94 1.20 -21.39
CA ARG A 88 3.97 2.01 -22.02
C ARG A 88 4.56 1.24 -23.20
N ILE A 89 4.43 1.77 -24.40
CA ILE A 89 4.99 1.22 -25.64
C ILE A 89 5.86 2.29 -26.31
N ILE A 90 6.74 1.85 -27.20
CA ILE A 90 7.57 2.76 -27.98
C ILE A 90 7.08 2.73 -29.41
N TRP A 91 6.60 3.87 -29.89
CA TRP A 91 6.31 4.05 -31.30
C TRP A 91 7.59 4.46 -32.04
N ASN A 92 7.81 3.86 -33.17
CA ASN A 92 8.89 4.25 -34.07
C ASN A 92 8.27 4.89 -35.31
N ILE A 93 8.34 6.21 -35.41
CA ILE A 93 7.82 7.01 -36.50
C ILE A 93 9.02 7.66 -37.18
N HIS A 94 9.31 7.27 -38.41
CA HIS A 94 10.42 7.80 -39.23
C HIS A 94 11.78 7.79 -38.45
N GLY A 95 12.08 6.68 -37.77
CA GLY A 95 13.32 6.51 -37.01
C GLY A 95 13.34 7.16 -35.64
N ARG A 96 12.33 7.96 -35.26
CA ARG A 96 12.19 8.53 -33.93
C ARG A 96 11.41 7.61 -33.03
N LYS A 97 12.03 7.22 -31.90
CA LYS A 97 11.41 6.39 -30.86
C LYS A 97 10.68 7.28 -29.87
N THR A 98 9.36 7.24 -29.87
CA THR A 98 8.51 8.05 -28.98
C THR A 98 7.77 7.14 -28.00
N PRO A 99 7.93 7.34 -26.68
CA PRO A 99 7.18 6.57 -25.69
C PRO A 99 5.72 7.05 -25.65
N VAL A 100 4.80 6.09 -25.70
CA VAL A 100 3.36 6.32 -25.72
C VAL A 100 2.68 5.35 -24.77
N TRP A 101 1.68 5.83 -24.07
CA TRP A 101 0.80 5.04 -23.23
C TRP A 101 -0.46 4.66 -24.02
N ARG A 102 -0.79 3.36 -24.02
CA ARG A 102 -1.95 2.83 -24.76
C ARG A 102 -2.69 1.80 -23.92
N CYS A 103 -4.02 1.83 -24.00
CA CYS A 103 -4.88 0.87 -23.32
C CYS A 103 -4.55 -0.57 -23.74
N SER A 104 -4.48 -1.49 -22.77
CA SER A 104 -4.13 -2.89 -22.99
C SER A 104 -5.15 -3.61 -23.88
N SER A 105 -6.46 -3.36 -23.66
CA SER A 105 -7.52 -3.92 -24.52
C SER A 105 -7.33 -3.54 -25.98
N ARG A 106 -7.07 -2.25 -26.24
CA ARG A 106 -6.83 -1.75 -27.60
C ARG A 106 -5.53 -2.24 -28.22
N LEU A 107 -4.55 -2.69 -27.43
CA LEU A 107 -3.34 -3.33 -27.92
C LEU A 107 -3.59 -4.75 -28.41
N HIS A 108 -4.54 -5.47 -27.78
CA HIS A 108 -4.91 -6.82 -28.17
C HIS A 108 -5.88 -6.83 -29.34
N ASP A 109 -6.88 -5.95 -29.31
CA ASP A 109 -7.85 -5.78 -30.40
C ASP A 109 -8.21 -4.29 -30.50
N HIS A 110 -8.02 -3.73 -31.72
CA HIS A 110 -8.27 -2.32 -32.01
C HIS A 110 -9.72 -1.89 -31.75
N ASN A 111 -10.67 -2.80 -31.83
CA ASN A 111 -12.11 -2.53 -31.67
C ASN A 111 -12.59 -2.70 -30.24
N SER A 112 -11.77 -3.28 -29.35
CA SER A 112 -12.17 -3.59 -27.97
C SER A 112 -12.24 -2.37 -27.06
N CYS A 113 -11.60 -1.25 -27.42
CA CYS A 113 -11.62 -0.02 -26.65
C CYS A 113 -11.34 1.21 -27.53
N SER A 114 -12.16 2.26 -27.40
CA SER A 114 -12.03 3.53 -28.13
C SER A 114 -10.97 4.46 -27.55
N ALA A 115 -10.44 4.17 -26.37
CA ALA A 115 -9.54 5.05 -25.62
C ALA A 115 -8.32 5.51 -26.42
N ARG A 116 -7.98 6.79 -26.32
CA ARG A 116 -6.87 7.41 -27.03
C ARG A 116 -5.52 6.97 -26.47
N SER A 117 -4.50 6.95 -27.32
CA SER A 117 -3.10 6.81 -26.89
C SER A 117 -2.56 8.17 -26.46
N ILE A 118 -1.77 8.20 -25.39
CA ILE A 118 -1.21 9.44 -24.83
C ILE A 118 0.30 9.37 -24.89
N HIS A 119 0.94 10.44 -25.36
CA HIS A 119 2.39 10.60 -25.31
C HIS A 119 2.85 10.74 -23.85
N GLU A 120 3.98 10.14 -23.52
CA GLU A 120 4.52 10.16 -22.16
C GLU A 120 4.73 11.59 -21.65
N ASP A 121 5.24 12.47 -22.48
CA ASP A 121 5.47 13.87 -22.13
C ASP A 121 4.17 14.59 -21.73
N LYS A 122 3.04 14.26 -22.38
CA LYS A 122 1.74 14.82 -22.03
C LYS A 122 1.27 14.32 -20.66
N LEU A 123 1.46 13.02 -20.39
CA LEU A 123 1.08 12.44 -19.11
C LEU A 123 1.93 13.00 -17.96
N GLN A 124 3.24 13.19 -18.19
CA GLN A 124 4.15 13.81 -17.23
C GLN A 124 3.81 15.27 -16.97
N LYS A 125 3.52 16.05 -18.02
CA LYS A 125 3.06 17.44 -17.89
C LYS A 125 1.73 17.55 -17.14
N ALA A 126 0.79 16.65 -17.39
CA ALA A 126 -0.48 16.60 -16.67
C ALA A 126 -0.27 16.32 -15.18
N PHE A 127 0.68 15.44 -14.82
CA PHE A 127 1.04 15.20 -13.42
C PHE A 127 1.63 16.48 -12.76
N VAL A 128 2.55 17.17 -13.45
CA VAL A 128 3.10 18.45 -12.97
C VAL A 128 2.01 19.49 -12.81
N ALA A 129 1.05 19.56 -13.74
CA ALA A 129 -0.09 20.47 -13.63
C ALA A 129 -0.98 20.12 -12.42
N ALA A 130 -1.22 18.82 -12.15
CA ALA A 130 -1.95 18.39 -10.96
C ALA A 130 -1.25 18.81 -9.66
N LEU A 131 0.07 18.69 -9.59
CA LEU A 131 0.83 19.16 -8.43
C LEU A 131 0.75 20.68 -8.27
N ASN A 132 0.88 21.43 -9.36
CA ASN A 132 0.79 22.89 -9.33
C ASN A 132 -0.62 23.38 -8.97
N GLN A 133 -1.66 22.68 -9.39
CA GLN A 133 -3.03 22.96 -8.96
C GLN A 133 -3.17 22.76 -7.44
N MET A 134 -2.62 21.67 -6.88
CA MET A 134 -2.62 21.46 -5.42
C MET A 134 -1.85 22.53 -4.66
N ILE A 135 -0.74 23.04 -5.21
CA ILE A 135 0.04 24.12 -4.60
C ILE A 135 -0.72 25.44 -4.70
N GLY A 136 -1.31 25.75 -5.86
CA GLY A 136 -2.09 26.97 -6.10
C GLY A 136 -3.34 27.07 -5.24
N ASP A 137 -4.08 25.98 -5.13
CA ASP A 137 -5.32 25.86 -4.34
C ASP A 137 -5.05 25.23 -2.95
N SER A 138 -3.90 25.57 -2.37
CA SER A 138 -3.38 24.92 -1.15
C SER A 138 -4.37 24.94 0.02
N GLY A 139 -5.19 25.97 0.15
CA GLY A 139 -6.19 26.09 1.21
C GLY A 139 -7.25 24.99 1.13
N GLU A 140 -7.79 24.69 -0.05
CA GLU A 140 -8.81 23.67 -0.27
C GLU A 140 -8.23 22.26 -0.04
N TYR A 141 -7.08 21.98 -0.65
CA TYR A 141 -6.44 20.66 -0.49
C TYR A 141 -5.93 20.41 0.92
N LEU A 142 -5.46 21.42 1.65
CA LEU A 142 -5.10 21.29 3.06
C LEU A 142 -6.31 20.99 3.93
N GLN A 143 -7.49 21.54 3.63
CA GLN A 143 -8.73 21.20 4.33
C GLN A 143 -9.13 19.74 4.07
N ILE A 144 -9.14 19.30 2.82
CA ILE A 144 -9.42 17.89 2.46
C ILE A 144 -8.45 16.94 3.19
N LEU A 145 -7.16 17.28 3.25
CA LEU A 145 -6.16 16.49 3.97
C LEU A 145 -6.40 16.49 5.48
N GLN A 146 -6.93 17.57 6.02
CA GLN A 146 -7.28 17.65 7.45
C GLN A 146 -8.50 16.80 7.76
N ASP A 147 -9.55 16.88 6.94
CA ASP A 147 -10.76 16.06 7.08
C ASP A 147 -10.43 14.56 6.98
N ASN A 148 -9.61 14.17 6.00
CA ASN A 148 -9.13 12.79 5.86
C ASN A 148 -8.30 12.33 7.08
N LEU A 149 -7.51 13.24 7.67
CA LEU A 149 -6.75 12.94 8.89
C LEU A 149 -7.67 12.76 10.10
N GLU A 150 -8.68 13.62 10.25
CA GLU A 150 -9.67 13.53 11.32
C GLU A 150 -10.50 12.25 11.20
N GLU A 151 -10.94 11.88 10.00
CA GLU A 151 -11.62 10.61 9.75
C GLU A 151 -10.74 9.41 10.15
N ALA A 152 -9.45 9.42 9.78
CA ALA A 152 -8.50 8.39 10.17
C ALA A 152 -8.24 8.35 11.70
N LEU A 153 -8.45 9.46 12.42
CA LEU A 153 -8.32 9.56 13.87
C LEU A 153 -9.58 9.12 14.63
N THR A 154 -10.78 9.50 14.15
CA THR A 154 -12.04 9.30 14.86
C THR A 154 -12.42 7.83 15.02
N VAL A 155 -11.94 6.94 14.18
CA VAL A 155 -12.11 5.49 14.33
C VAL A 155 -11.11 4.94 15.36
N GLY A 156 -11.06 5.55 16.55
CA GLY A 156 -10.18 5.17 17.66
C GLY A 156 -10.52 3.79 18.22
N LYS A 157 -9.71 2.77 17.91
CA LYS A 157 -9.85 1.40 18.39
C LYS A 157 -8.76 0.99 19.40
N SER A 158 -7.84 1.89 19.79
CA SER A 158 -6.84 1.61 20.83
C SER A 158 -7.47 1.16 22.13
N ALA A 159 -8.64 1.72 22.49
CA ALA A 159 -9.42 1.28 23.65
C ALA A 159 -9.94 -0.16 23.54
N ASN A 160 -10.17 -0.65 22.31
CA ASN A 160 -10.62 -2.02 22.08
C ASN A 160 -9.47 -3.03 22.21
N ILE A 161 -8.26 -2.68 21.78
CA ILE A 161 -7.06 -3.52 21.94
C ILE A 161 -6.77 -3.71 23.43
N LEU A 162 -6.80 -2.65 24.22
CA LEU A 162 -6.59 -2.72 25.67
C LEU A 162 -7.63 -3.61 26.37
N LYS A 163 -8.90 -3.54 25.95
CA LYS A 163 -9.95 -4.42 26.47
C LYS A 163 -9.71 -5.89 26.13
N ILE A 164 -9.29 -6.16 24.90
CA ILE A 164 -8.97 -7.53 24.45
C ILE A 164 -7.76 -8.06 25.21
N ASP A 165 -6.72 -7.26 25.44
CA ASP A 165 -5.55 -7.64 26.21
C ASP A 165 -5.90 -7.96 27.66
N GLU A 166 -6.82 -7.19 28.26
CA GLU A 166 -7.30 -7.50 29.61
C GLU A 166 -8.13 -8.79 29.65
N GLN A 167 -8.99 -9.02 28.65
CA GLN A 167 -9.75 -10.27 28.55
C GLN A 167 -8.84 -11.48 28.34
N LEU A 168 -7.85 -11.37 27.46
CA LEU A 168 -6.85 -12.41 27.25
C LEU A 168 -6.09 -12.75 28.53
N ARG A 169 -5.70 -11.75 29.31
CA ARG A 169 -5.03 -11.96 30.59
C ARG A 169 -5.91 -12.73 31.59
N LYS A 170 -7.20 -12.37 31.66
CA LYS A 170 -8.16 -13.06 32.56
C LYS A 170 -8.35 -14.53 32.13
N LEU A 171 -8.56 -14.78 30.84
CA LEU A 171 -8.72 -16.14 30.33
C LEU A 171 -7.46 -16.99 30.45
N GLN A 172 -6.27 -16.40 30.33
CA GLN A 172 -5.01 -17.10 30.56
C GLN A 172 -4.85 -17.50 32.04
N GLN A 173 -5.25 -16.64 32.97
CA GLN A 173 -5.26 -16.99 34.40
C GLN A 173 -6.26 -18.13 34.70
N GLU A 174 -7.46 -18.05 34.13
CA GLU A 174 -8.47 -19.09 34.26
C GLU A 174 -8.02 -20.44 33.65
N LEU A 175 -7.37 -20.41 32.49
CA LEU A 175 -6.77 -21.57 31.85
C LEU A 175 -5.76 -22.25 32.78
N THR A 176 -4.90 -21.47 33.43
CA THR A 176 -3.91 -22.01 34.38
C THR A 176 -4.59 -22.70 35.57
N ILE A 177 -5.61 -22.06 36.17
CA ILE A 177 -6.36 -22.64 37.30
C ILE A 177 -7.09 -23.93 36.92
N ARG A 178 -7.75 -23.96 35.71
CA ARG A 178 -8.44 -25.18 35.26
C ARG A 178 -7.47 -26.31 34.91
N THR A 179 -6.30 -25.98 34.36
CA THR A 179 -5.24 -26.98 34.07
C THR A 179 -4.70 -27.60 35.36
N GLU A 180 -4.47 -26.80 36.43
CA GLU A 180 -4.05 -27.29 37.74
C GLU A 180 -5.11 -28.18 38.39
N ASN A 181 -6.39 -27.90 38.17
CA ASN A 181 -7.51 -28.66 38.72
C ASN A 181 -7.95 -29.84 37.84
N HIS A 182 -7.23 -30.18 36.74
CA HIS A 182 -7.57 -31.22 35.78
C HIS A 182 -8.99 -31.11 35.19
N GLN A 183 -9.50 -29.89 35.05
CA GLN A 183 -10.78 -29.59 34.40
C GLN A 183 -10.63 -29.39 32.91
N GLY A 184 -11.71 -29.62 32.12
CA GLY A 184 -11.71 -29.32 30.68
C GLY A 184 -11.46 -27.85 30.40
N TYR A 185 -10.62 -27.54 29.41
CA TYR A 185 -10.18 -26.17 29.07
C TYR A 185 -10.33 -25.82 27.60
N ASP A 186 -10.95 -26.69 26.80
CA ASP A 186 -11.05 -26.53 25.34
C ASP A 186 -11.83 -25.26 24.95
N ASP A 187 -12.89 -24.95 25.69
CA ASP A 187 -13.72 -23.76 25.55
C ASP A 187 -12.92 -22.45 25.75
N ILE A 188 -12.06 -22.42 26.76
CA ILE A 188 -11.20 -21.27 27.06
C ILE A 188 -10.09 -21.16 26.02
N ALA A 189 -9.54 -22.26 25.57
CA ALA A 189 -8.50 -22.26 24.55
C ALA A 189 -9.01 -21.72 23.21
N GLU A 190 -10.23 -22.10 22.80
CA GLU A 190 -10.90 -21.56 21.60
C GLU A 190 -11.15 -20.06 21.71
N GLU A 191 -11.63 -19.58 22.86
CA GLU A 191 -11.90 -18.14 23.07
C GLU A 191 -10.60 -17.33 23.11
N ILE A 192 -9.53 -17.84 23.72
CA ILE A 192 -8.20 -17.22 23.66
C ILE A 192 -7.70 -17.12 22.21
N PHE A 193 -7.89 -18.17 21.40
CA PHE A 193 -7.50 -18.16 20.01
C PHE A 193 -8.26 -17.10 19.22
N ARG A 194 -9.58 -17.04 19.38
CA ARG A 194 -10.45 -16.07 18.73
C ARG A 194 -10.10 -14.61 19.10
N LEU A 195 -9.84 -14.35 20.38
CA LEU A 195 -9.45 -13.01 20.84
C LEU A 195 -8.06 -12.60 20.33
N LYS A 196 -7.12 -13.54 20.22
CA LYS A 196 -5.81 -13.29 19.61
C LYS A 196 -5.93 -12.92 18.13
N GLU A 197 -6.73 -13.65 17.35
CA GLU A 197 -6.99 -13.36 15.94
C GLU A 197 -7.63 -11.97 15.79
N GLN A 198 -8.63 -11.64 16.61
CA GLN A 198 -9.27 -10.33 16.62
C GLN A 198 -8.29 -9.20 17.00
N ARG A 199 -7.41 -9.43 17.95
CA ARG A 199 -6.35 -8.48 18.32
C ARG A 199 -5.38 -8.23 17.17
N GLU A 200 -4.93 -9.29 16.50
CA GLU A 200 -4.01 -9.21 15.37
C GLU A 200 -4.62 -8.41 14.21
N GLN A 201 -5.90 -8.65 13.90
CA GLN A 201 -6.65 -7.89 12.91
C GLN A 201 -6.69 -6.39 13.25
N LEU A 202 -7.00 -6.05 14.50
CA LEU A 202 -7.03 -4.66 14.95
C LEU A 202 -5.66 -3.99 14.92
N MET A 203 -4.59 -4.72 15.23
CA MET A 203 -3.22 -4.21 15.13
C MET A 203 -2.79 -3.95 13.68
N MET A 204 -3.15 -4.83 12.74
CA MET A 204 -2.92 -4.61 11.31
C MET A 204 -3.64 -3.35 10.81
N ASP A 205 -4.90 -3.17 11.23
CA ASP A 205 -5.69 -1.97 10.89
C ASP A 205 -5.03 -0.68 11.46
N GLU A 206 -4.46 -0.73 12.65
CA GLU A 206 -3.80 0.43 13.28
C GLU A 206 -2.48 0.78 12.58
N THR A 207 -1.70 -0.21 12.18
CA THR A 207 -0.47 0.00 11.41
C THR A 207 -0.79 0.65 10.05
N THR A 208 -1.80 0.14 9.34
CA THR A 208 -2.24 0.70 8.05
C THR A 208 -2.67 2.16 8.19
N ARG A 209 -3.31 2.53 9.30
CA ARG A 209 -3.72 3.91 9.59
C ARG A 209 -2.54 4.81 9.93
N SER A 210 -1.56 4.31 10.68
CA SER A 210 -0.33 5.05 10.98
C SER A 210 0.39 5.43 9.69
N ASP A 211 0.54 4.48 8.77
CA ASP A 211 1.13 4.71 7.45
C ASP A 211 0.33 5.75 6.64
N TYR A 212 -1.01 5.68 6.70
CA TYR A 212 -1.87 6.64 6.00
C TYR A 212 -1.72 8.05 6.55
N LYS A 213 -1.64 8.20 7.89
CA LYS A 213 -1.38 9.51 8.54
C LYS A 213 -0.02 10.09 8.14
N GLU A 214 1.01 9.26 8.08
CA GLU A 214 2.34 9.69 7.66
C GLU A 214 2.31 10.23 6.22
N ARG A 215 1.65 9.54 5.30
CA ARG A 215 1.48 9.99 3.91
C ARG A 215 0.72 11.31 3.78
N ILE A 216 -0.33 11.49 4.59
CA ILE A 216 -1.05 12.78 4.65
C ILE A 216 -0.12 13.89 5.12
N ASN A 217 0.64 13.65 6.19
CA ASN A 217 1.56 14.64 6.74
C ASN A 217 2.69 14.99 5.76
N ASP A 218 3.20 14.02 5.02
CA ASP A 218 4.22 14.25 4.00
C ASP A 218 3.68 15.13 2.87
N LEU A 219 2.45 14.87 2.42
CA LEU A 219 1.82 15.72 1.40
C LEU A 219 1.53 17.13 1.94
N LYS A 220 1.09 17.27 3.18
CA LYS A 220 0.92 18.57 3.83
C LYS A 220 2.23 19.36 3.89
N LYS A 221 3.31 18.72 4.31
CA LYS A 221 4.65 19.34 4.33
C LYS A 221 5.08 19.75 2.93
N PHE A 222 4.86 18.88 1.93
CA PHE A 222 5.19 19.18 0.54
C PHE A 222 4.44 20.43 0.05
N ILE A 223 3.12 20.49 0.22
CA ILE A 223 2.30 21.66 -0.17
C ILE A 223 2.76 22.91 0.56
N ALA A 224 3.02 22.84 1.87
CA ALA A 224 3.42 23.98 2.69
C ALA A 224 4.84 24.49 2.39
N THR A 225 5.75 23.62 1.95
CA THR A 225 7.14 24.01 1.63
C THR A 225 7.36 24.37 0.17
N SER A 226 6.41 24.09 -0.71
CA SER A 226 6.52 24.37 -2.14
C SER A 226 5.98 25.77 -2.46
N ASP A 227 6.80 26.78 -2.23
CA ASP A 227 6.45 28.19 -2.56
C ASP A 227 6.47 28.51 -4.07
N HIS A 228 6.98 27.60 -4.90
CA HIS A 228 7.17 27.80 -6.33
C HIS A 228 6.51 26.68 -7.13
N SER A 229 5.98 27.04 -8.31
CA SER A 229 5.44 26.06 -9.26
C SER A 229 6.53 25.08 -9.71
N ILE A 230 6.18 23.80 -9.73
CA ILE A 230 7.03 22.73 -10.23
C ILE A 230 7.04 22.81 -11.76
N THR A 231 8.22 22.83 -12.38
CA THR A 231 8.38 22.94 -13.83
C THR A 231 8.75 21.61 -14.49
N GLU A 232 9.42 20.72 -13.75
CA GLU A 232 9.94 19.46 -14.27
C GLU A 232 9.29 18.26 -13.60
N TYR A 233 9.15 17.18 -14.36
CA TYR A 233 8.65 15.91 -13.86
C TYR A 233 9.74 15.17 -13.08
N ASP A 234 9.41 14.79 -11.84
CA ASP A 234 10.26 13.92 -11.00
C ASP A 234 9.60 12.55 -10.82
N GLU A 235 10.29 11.52 -11.31
CA GLU A 235 9.87 10.12 -11.22
C GLU A 235 9.78 9.63 -9.76
N THR A 236 10.70 10.10 -8.90
CA THR A 236 10.75 9.70 -7.49
C THR A 236 9.57 10.28 -6.73
N LEU A 237 9.29 11.56 -6.95
CA LEU A 237 8.15 12.26 -6.37
C LEU A 237 6.83 11.61 -6.81
N ALA A 238 6.69 11.34 -8.11
CA ALA A 238 5.51 10.68 -8.66
C ALA A 238 5.31 9.27 -8.05
N ARG A 239 6.37 8.50 -7.88
CA ARG A 239 6.35 7.17 -7.25
C ARG A 239 5.94 7.22 -5.78
N HIS A 240 6.39 8.26 -5.07
CA HIS A 240 6.07 8.44 -3.65
C HIS A 240 4.60 8.84 -3.45
N MET A 241 4.08 9.72 -4.30
CA MET A 241 2.76 10.33 -4.12
C MET A 241 1.60 9.60 -4.80
N LEU A 242 1.80 9.02 -6.00
CA LEU A 242 0.71 8.47 -6.80
C LEU A 242 0.27 7.07 -6.32
N SER A 243 -1.05 6.88 -6.24
CA SER A 243 -1.68 5.57 -6.06
C SER A 243 -2.31 5.03 -7.34
N LYS A 244 -3.03 5.88 -8.09
CA LYS A 244 -3.74 5.50 -9.30
C LYS A 244 -3.83 6.68 -10.27
N ILE A 245 -3.81 6.39 -11.57
CA ILE A 245 -4.09 7.34 -12.65
C ILE A 245 -5.24 6.77 -13.47
N THR A 246 -6.26 7.55 -13.76
CA THR A 246 -7.36 7.17 -14.65
C THR A 246 -7.43 8.13 -15.82
N ILE A 247 -7.35 7.59 -17.03
CA ILE A 247 -7.32 8.36 -18.26
C ILE A 247 -8.71 8.34 -18.90
N PHE A 248 -9.31 9.52 -19.00
CA PHE A 248 -10.56 9.80 -19.73
C PHE A 248 -10.23 10.35 -21.12
N ASP A 249 -11.23 10.61 -21.94
CA ASP A 249 -11.05 11.13 -23.30
C ASP A 249 -10.70 12.63 -23.32
N ASP A 250 -11.13 13.39 -22.31
CA ASP A 250 -11.02 14.85 -22.16
C ASP A 250 -10.10 15.27 -21.02
N HIS A 251 -9.95 14.44 -19.97
CA HIS A 251 -9.17 14.77 -18.77
C HIS A 251 -8.44 13.54 -18.21
N ILE A 252 -7.52 13.77 -17.28
CA ILE A 252 -6.79 12.75 -16.54
C ILE A 252 -7.03 12.97 -15.05
N VAL A 253 -7.39 11.90 -14.35
CA VAL A 253 -7.60 11.92 -12.90
C VAL A 253 -6.40 11.26 -12.20
N PHE A 254 -5.76 12.00 -11.33
CA PHE A 254 -4.67 11.54 -10.47
C PHE A 254 -5.20 11.32 -9.06
N ALA A 255 -5.13 10.08 -8.56
CA ALA A 255 -5.41 9.73 -7.18
C ALA A 255 -4.08 9.60 -6.43
N PHE A 256 -3.93 10.36 -5.37
CA PHE A 256 -2.75 10.36 -4.51
C PHE A 256 -2.90 9.37 -3.36
N LYS A 257 -1.79 8.87 -2.82
CA LYS A 257 -1.77 7.95 -1.68
C LYS A 257 -2.36 8.55 -0.39
N SER A 258 -2.46 9.84 -0.32
CA SER A 258 -3.11 10.60 0.75
C SER A 258 -4.64 10.67 0.66
N GLY A 259 -5.25 10.08 -0.38
CA GLY A 259 -6.68 10.13 -0.64
C GLY A 259 -7.13 11.34 -1.47
N VAL A 260 -6.25 12.30 -1.74
CA VAL A 260 -6.56 13.45 -2.61
C VAL A 260 -6.72 13.01 -4.06
N ILE A 261 -7.70 13.57 -4.76
CA ILE A 261 -7.97 13.32 -6.18
C ILE A 261 -7.94 14.66 -6.91
N VAL A 262 -7.15 14.72 -7.98
CA VAL A 262 -7.00 15.91 -8.83
C VAL A 262 -7.32 15.54 -10.27
N SER A 263 -8.14 16.36 -10.93
CA SER A 263 -8.49 16.23 -12.34
C SER A 263 -7.80 17.31 -13.16
N VAL A 264 -7.16 16.92 -14.25
CA VAL A 264 -6.45 17.84 -15.15
C VAL A 264 -6.97 17.64 -16.56
N GLU A 265 -7.40 18.71 -17.20
CA GLU A 265 -7.80 18.72 -18.62
C GLU A 265 -6.61 18.45 -19.54
N MET A 266 -6.89 17.79 -20.72
CA MET A 266 -5.86 17.40 -21.67
C MET A 266 -5.69 18.39 -22.83
#